data_45e2381ba6271955b57fa86f279f8835
#
_entry.id   45e2381ba6271955b57fa86f279f8835
#
_cell.length_a   1.000
_cell.length_b   1.000
_cell.length_c   1.000
_cell.angle_alpha   90.00
_cell.angle_beta   90.00
_cell.angle_gamma   90.00
#
_symmetry.space_group_name_H-M   'P 1'
#
loop_
_entity.id
_entity.type
_entity.pdbx_description
1 polymer ?
#
loop_
_entity_poly.entity_id
_entity_poly.type
_entity_poly.pdbx_seq_one_letter_code
_entity_poly.pdbx_strand_id
1 'polypeptide(L)'
;PTANTINGDTLIWNIASLNPFQQGDIVITDSIFVNATLGDTAIAYAWIEPLVADTTPQNNKSTSSNIIRGSFDPNDKAVSPEVVLPNTTGYLEYIIRFQNTGTDTAFAVMVIDSLSSLLDISSMEMISSSHSYDLWIENGVAKWNFINILLPDSNTNELESHGFVKFRINPLPGLTVSDS
;
A
#
# COMPACT_ATOMS: atom_id res chain seq x y z
N PRO A 1 17.34 20.80 17.71
CA PRO A 1 18.31 21.72 17.09
C PRO A 1 18.51 21.40 15.62
N THR A 2 18.75 22.42 14.79
CA THR A 2 19.06 22.24 13.36
C THR A 2 20.46 21.66 13.24
N ALA A 3 20.72 20.79 12.24
CA ALA A 3 22.06 20.31 11.95
C ALA A 3 22.99 21.48 11.62
N ASN A 4 24.22 21.43 12.12
CA ASN A 4 25.23 22.46 11.87
C ASN A 4 25.83 22.32 10.46
N THR A 5 25.91 21.09 9.97
CA THR A 5 26.45 20.76 8.65
C THR A 5 25.72 19.59 8.05
N ILE A 6 25.52 19.63 6.75
CA ILE A 6 24.99 18.50 5.95
C ILE A 6 26.07 18.14 4.93
N ASN A 7 26.46 16.86 4.92
CA ASN A 7 27.46 16.34 3.99
C ASN A 7 26.92 15.04 3.36
N GLY A 8 26.39 15.15 2.16
CA GLY A 8 25.66 14.06 1.53
C GLY A 8 24.49 13.61 2.38
N ASP A 9 24.45 12.35 2.75
CA ASP A 9 23.40 11.74 3.59
C ASP A 9 23.70 11.83 5.09
N THR A 10 24.74 12.58 5.47
CA THR A 10 25.18 12.71 6.87
C THR A 10 24.79 14.06 7.43
N LEU A 11 24.06 14.07 8.54
CA LEU A 11 23.71 15.24 9.33
C LEU A 11 24.65 15.34 10.53
N ILE A 12 25.27 16.49 10.73
CA ILE A 12 26.29 16.71 11.79
C ILE A 12 25.83 17.82 12.74
N TRP A 13 25.83 17.51 14.03
CA TRP A 13 25.60 18.48 15.11
C TRP A 13 26.85 18.65 15.94
N ASN A 14 27.33 19.89 16.08
CA ASN A 14 28.42 20.20 16.96
C ASN A 14 27.85 20.61 18.32
N ILE A 15 28.11 19.82 19.35
CA ILE A 15 27.69 20.07 20.73
C ILE A 15 28.92 20.53 21.49
N ALA A 16 28.94 21.82 21.90
CA ALA A 16 30.13 22.44 22.50
C ALA A 16 30.50 21.80 23.86
N SER A 17 29.53 21.51 24.71
CA SER A 17 29.72 20.81 25.98
C SER A 17 28.39 20.31 26.55
N LEU A 18 28.48 19.27 27.36
CA LEU A 18 27.40 18.80 28.23
C LEU A 18 27.91 18.75 29.66
N ASN A 19 27.11 19.24 30.59
CA ASN A 19 27.42 19.09 32.01
C ASN A 19 27.18 17.64 32.46
N PRO A 20 27.81 17.19 33.55
CA PRO A 20 27.50 15.88 34.11
C PRO A 20 25.99 15.69 34.32
N PHE A 21 25.43 14.55 33.84
CA PHE A 21 24.00 14.21 33.88
C PHE A 21 23.08 15.05 32.99
N GLN A 22 23.62 15.98 32.19
CA GLN A 22 22.85 16.72 31.22
C GLN A 22 22.50 15.78 30.03
N GLN A 23 21.24 15.80 29.61
CA GLN A 23 20.70 15.05 28.49
C GLN A 23 20.16 16.01 27.45
N GLY A 24 20.07 15.54 26.21
CA GLY A 24 19.43 16.23 25.11
C GLY A 24 19.03 15.26 24.01
N ASP A 25 17.94 15.61 23.35
CA ASP A 25 17.39 14.80 22.25
C ASP A 25 17.50 15.56 20.94
N ILE A 26 17.82 14.81 19.87
CA ILE A 26 17.78 15.28 18.50
C ILE A 26 16.73 14.42 17.79
N VAL A 27 15.63 15.05 17.38
CA VAL A 27 14.59 14.40 16.59
C VAL A 27 14.85 14.69 15.12
N ILE A 28 14.96 13.64 14.33
CA ILE A 28 15.10 13.69 12.88
C ILE A 28 13.80 13.13 12.28
N THR A 29 13.18 13.91 11.40
CA THR A 29 12.06 13.46 10.59
C THR A 29 12.56 13.32 9.17
N ASP A 30 12.41 12.14 8.61
CA ASP A 30 12.79 11.82 7.24
C ASP A 30 11.57 11.32 6.46
N SER A 31 11.67 11.37 5.14
CA SER A 31 10.62 10.91 4.23
C SER A 31 11.20 9.87 3.28
N ILE A 32 10.49 8.78 3.11
CA ILE A 32 10.83 7.77 2.12
C ILE A 32 10.57 8.31 0.72
N PHE A 33 11.50 8.09 -0.20
CA PHE A 33 11.31 8.45 -1.61
C PHE A 33 10.10 7.71 -2.19
N VAL A 34 9.33 8.42 -3.02
CA VAL A 34 8.14 7.87 -3.71
C VAL A 34 8.46 6.63 -4.58
N ASN A 35 9.70 6.48 -5.03
CA ASN A 35 10.16 5.35 -5.84
C ASN A 35 10.86 4.25 -5.01
N ALA A 36 10.79 4.30 -3.69
CA ALA A 36 11.35 3.25 -2.85
C ALA A 36 10.58 1.94 -3.04
N THR A 37 11.30 0.84 -3.10
CA THR A 37 10.69 -0.49 -3.27
C THR A 37 10.10 -0.97 -1.95
N LEU A 38 8.85 -1.43 -1.97
CA LEU A 38 8.22 -2.03 -0.79
C LEU A 38 8.95 -3.32 -0.41
N GLY A 39 9.23 -3.46 0.88
CA GLY A 39 10.01 -4.58 1.43
C GLY A 39 11.50 -4.29 1.58
N ASP A 40 12.02 -3.22 0.96
CA ASP A 40 13.39 -2.77 1.22
C ASP A 40 13.54 -2.31 2.68
N THR A 41 14.77 -2.26 3.14
CA THR A 41 15.08 -1.84 4.50
C THR A 41 15.74 -0.46 4.49
N ALA A 42 15.07 0.52 5.08
CA ALA A 42 15.69 1.81 5.39
C ALA A 42 16.55 1.67 6.64
N ILE A 43 17.83 2.01 6.54
CA ILE A 43 18.81 1.90 7.64
C ILE A 43 19.32 3.31 7.97
N ALA A 44 19.26 3.66 9.24
CA ALA A 44 19.87 4.88 9.77
C ALA A 44 20.97 4.52 10.78
N TYR A 45 22.09 5.22 10.67
CA TYR A 45 23.22 5.09 11.58
C TYR A 45 23.38 6.37 12.36
N ALA A 46 23.63 6.27 13.64
CA ALA A 46 23.99 7.39 14.51
C ALA A 46 25.29 7.08 15.24
N TRP A 47 26.15 8.07 15.40
CA TRP A 47 27.37 7.95 16.20
C TRP A 47 27.76 9.28 16.82
N ILE A 48 28.55 9.21 17.88
CA ILE A 48 29.07 10.36 18.63
C ILE A 48 30.60 10.36 18.58
N GLU A 49 31.19 11.52 18.33
CA GLU A 49 32.64 11.79 18.38
C GLU A 49 32.91 13.03 19.24
N PRO A 50 34.11 13.19 19.79
CA PRO A 50 35.32 12.36 19.67
C PRO A 50 35.31 11.17 20.62
N LEU A 51 36.07 10.11 20.23
CA LEU A 51 36.24 8.88 21.02
C LEU A 51 37.43 8.98 21.98
N VAL A 52 38.12 10.13 22.06
CA VAL A 52 39.32 10.31 22.89
C VAL A 52 38.92 10.27 24.36
N ALA A 53 39.60 9.42 25.13
CA ALA A 53 39.36 9.13 26.53
C ALA A 53 38.00 8.48 26.87
N ASP A 54 37.28 8.00 25.89
CA ASP A 54 36.11 7.20 26.11
C ASP A 54 36.54 5.76 26.43
N THR A 55 36.11 5.24 27.56
CA THR A 55 36.40 3.87 28.00
C THR A 55 35.45 2.82 27.41
N THR A 56 34.36 3.26 26.79
CA THR A 56 33.31 2.36 26.27
C THR A 56 32.79 2.81 24.89
N PRO A 57 33.69 2.98 23.90
CA PRO A 57 33.33 3.60 22.61
C PRO A 57 32.26 2.82 21.80
N GLN A 58 31.94 1.59 22.20
CA GLN A 58 30.91 0.78 21.55
C GLN A 58 29.49 1.34 21.77
N ASN A 59 29.25 2.06 22.87
CA ASN A 59 27.94 2.65 23.16
C ASN A 59 27.70 3.98 22.40
N ASN A 60 28.72 4.48 21.69
CA ASN A 60 28.63 5.70 20.89
C ASN A 60 28.03 5.48 19.49
N LYS A 61 27.61 4.29 19.21
CA LYS A 61 27.01 3.92 17.90
C LYS A 61 25.64 3.27 18.09
N SER A 62 24.72 3.65 17.22
CA SER A 62 23.40 3.04 17.15
C SER A 62 22.99 2.88 15.69
N THR A 63 22.20 1.86 15.44
CA THR A 63 21.62 1.56 14.12
C THR A 63 20.12 1.36 14.28
N SER A 64 19.35 2.00 13.45
CA SER A 64 17.91 1.77 13.31
C SER A 64 17.64 1.19 11.92
N SER A 65 16.81 0.19 11.85
CA SER A 65 16.38 -0.40 10.57
C SER A 65 14.87 -0.56 10.56
N ASN A 66 14.24 -0.10 9.49
CA ASN A 66 12.81 -0.20 9.27
C ASN A 66 12.53 -0.73 7.88
N ILE A 67 11.65 -1.71 7.77
CA ILE A 67 11.18 -2.19 6.47
C ILE A 67 10.28 -1.11 5.86
N ILE A 68 10.54 -0.74 4.61
CA ILE A 68 9.70 0.19 3.84
C ILE A 68 8.36 -0.50 3.59
N ARG A 69 7.33 0.04 4.22
CA ARG A 69 5.96 -0.38 4.03
C ARG A 69 5.23 0.75 3.31
N GLY A 70 4.56 0.43 2.20
CA GLY A 70 3.61 1.34 1.60
C GLY A 70 2.30 1.28 2.38
N SER A 71 1.59 2.38 2.41
CA SER A 71 0.16 2.32 2.62
C SER A 71 -0.39 1.58 1.39
N PHE A 72 -0.77 0.34 1.56
CA PHE A 72 -1.57 -0.38 0.56
C PHE A 72 -2.90 0.36 0.53
N ASP A 73 -3.30 0.87 -0.65
CA ASP A 73 -4.67 1.35 -0.80
C ASP A 73 -5.55 0.12 -0.51
N PRO A 74 -6.33 0.12 0.57
CA PRO A 74 -7.13 -1.04 0.94
C PRO A 74 -8.17 -1.39 -0.12
N ASN A 75 -8.46 -0.44 -1.01
CA ASN A 75 -9.41 -0.60 -2.11
C ASN A 75 -8.64 -0.51 -3.43
N ASP A 76 -8.32 -1.65 -4.02
CA ASP A 76 -7.62 -1.71 -5.30
C ASP A 76 -8.39 -2.53 -6.33
N LYS A 77 -8.08 -2.26 -7.60
CA LYS A 77 -8.53 -3.06 -8.74
C LYS A 77 -7.32 -3.43 -9.58
N ALA A 78 -7.12 -4.73 -9.76
CA ALA A 78 -6.07 -5.26 -10.63
C ALA A 78 -6.66 -6.08 -11.76
N VAL A 79 -5.94 -6.14 -12.89
CA VAL A 79 -6.31 -6.92 -14.08
C VAL A 79 -5.13 -7.78 -14.55
N SER A 80 -5.43 -8.96 -15.06
CA SER A 80 -4.43 -9.83 -15.68
C SER A 80 -5.00 -10.41 -17.00
N PRO A 81 -4.25 -10.29 -18.11
CA PRO A 81 -3.00 -9.53 -18.27
C PRO A 81 -3.22 -8.01 -18.19
N GLU A 82 -2.23 -7.26 -17.72
CA GLU A 82 -2.27 -5.79 -17.65
C GLU A 82 -2.27 -5.11 -19.01
N VAL A 83 -1.71 -5.78 -20.00
CA VAL A 83 -1.62 -5.28 -21.38
C VAL A 83 -2.39 -6.21 -22.31
N VAL A 84 -3.33 -5.65 -23.04
CA VAL A 84 -4.10 -6.35 -24.08
C VAL A 84 -3.45 -6.03 -25.43
N LEU A 85 -2.93 -7.04 -26.11
CA LEU A 85 -2.38 -6.87 -27.46
C LEU A 85 -3.51 -6.97 -28.49
N PRO A 86 -3.39 -6.31 -29.67
CA PRO A 86 -4.31 -6.51 -30.77
C PRO A 86 -4.48 -7.99 -31.09
N ASN A 87 -5.71 -8.43 -31.28
CA ASN A 87 -6.08 -9.85 -31.48
C ASN A 87 -5.86 -10.76 -30.25
N THR A 88 -5.72 -10.20 -29.05
CA THR A 88 -5.76 -11.02 -27.84
C THR A 88 -7.10 -11.76 -27.80
N THR A 89 -7.01 -13.08 -27.74
CA THR A 89 -8.16 -13.96 -27.50
C THR A 89 -8.09 -14.46 -26.07
N GLY A 90 -9.18 -14.36 -25.34
CA GLY A 90 -9.26 -14.83 -23.97
C GLY A 90 -9.78 -13.79 -23.00
N TYR A 91 -9.98 -14.24 -21.79
CA TYR A 91 -10.53 -13.43 -20.73
C TYR A 91 -9.48 -12.51 -20.10
N LEU A 92 -9.94 -11.34 -19.70
CA LEU A 92 -9.26 -10.49 -18.70
C LEU A 92 -9.79 -10.89 -17.32
N GLU A 93 -8.91 -11.23 -16.42
CA GLU A 93 -9.27 -11.51 -15.04
C GLU A 93 -9.07 -10.25 -14.19
N TYR A 94 -10.14 -9.83 -13.54
CA TYR A 94 -10.15 -8.71 -12.61
C TYR A 94 -10.28 -9.21 -11.18
N ILE A 95 -9.56 -8.54 -10.28
CA ILE A 95 -9.77 -8.65 -8.85
C ILE A 95 -9.95 -7.25 -8.27
N ILE A 96 -11.02 -7.06 -7.52
CA ILE A 96 -11.27 -5.84 -6.76
C ILE A 96 -11.18 -6.23 -5.29
N ARG A 97 -10.31 -5.56 -4.54
CA ARG A 97 -10.13 -5.75 -3.10
C ARG A 97 -10.68 -4.55 -2.36
N PHE A 98 -11.16 -4.78 -1.17
CA PHE A 98 -11.62 -3.72 -0.27
C PHE A 98 -11.31 -4.09 1.18
N GLN A 99 -11.23 -3.08 2.04
CA GLN A 99 -10.97 -3.25 3.46
C GLN A 99 -11.82 -2.28 4.29
N ASN A 100 -12.27 -2.72 5.45
CA ASN A 100 -12.86 -1.84 6.43
C ASN A 100 -11.75 -1.21 7.30
N THR A 101 -11.37 0.01 6.97
CA THR A 101 -10.42 0.83 7.74
C THR A 101 -11.11 1.81 8.70
N GLY A 102 -12.40 1.63 8.91
CA GLY A 102 -13.19 2.42 9.86
C GLY A 102 -12.85 2.14 11.31
N THR A 103 -13.79 2.45 12.20
CA THR A 103 -13.64 2.26 13.65
C THR A 103 -14.70 1.31 14.23
N ASP A 104 -15.48 0.67 13.37
CA ASP A 104 -16.55 -0.25 13.75
C ASP A 104 -16.82 -1.25 12.62
N THR A 105 -17.56 -2.32 12.93
CA THR A 105 -17.95 -3.36 11.99
C THR A 105 -18.83 -2.80 10.87
N ALA A 106 -18.45 -3.06 9.62
CA ALA A 106 -19.27 -2.73 8.46
C ALA A 106 -20.35 -3.82 8.27
N PHE A 107 -21.61 -3.45 8.40
CA PHE A 107 -22.75 -4.36 8.25
C PHE A 107 -23.08 -4.65 6.78
N ALA A 108 -22.78 -3.71 5.90
CA ALA A 108 -22.94 -3.86 4.47
C ALA A 108 -21.84 -3.13 3.72
N VAL A 109 -21.42 -3.69 2.59
CA VAL A 109 -20.46 -3.08 1.67
C VAL A 109 -21.04 -3.13 0.25
N MET A 110 -20.89 -2.05 -0.50
CA MET A 110 -21.22 -2.02 -1.92
C MET A 110 -19.97 -1.72 -2.72
N VAL A 111 -19.54 -2.66 -3.54
CA VAL A 111 -18.48 -2.47 -4.54
C VAL A 111 -19.14 -2.05 -5.85
N ILE A 112 -18.65 -0.97 -6.44
CA ILE A 112 -19.17 -0.41 -7.70
C ILE A 112 -18.01 -0.30 -8.67
N ASP A 113 -18.17 -0.86 -9.87
CA ASP A 113 -17.17 -0.81 -10.93
C ASP A 113 -17.79 -0.38 -12.26
N SER A 114 -17.22 0.65 -12.88
CA SER A 114 -17.59 1.08 -14.22
C SER A 114 -16.80 0.27 -15.24
N LEU A 115 -17.47 -0.64 -15.91
CA LEU A 115 -16.88 -1.49 -16.94
C LEU A 115 -16.61 -0.68 -18.21
N SER A 116 -15.43 -0.87 -18.81
CA SER A 116 -15.09 -0.23 -20.07
C SER A 116 -16.07 -0.66 -21.17
N SER A 117 -16.43 0.29 -22.07
CA SER A 117 -17.23 -0.01 -23.27
C SER A 117 -16.51 -0.93 -24.27
N LEU A 118 -15.23 -1.20 -24.06
CA LEU A 118 -14.42 -2.14 -24.86
C LEU A 118 -14.55 -3.59 -24.37
N LEU A 119 -15.34 -3.84 -23.33
CA LEU A 119 -15.56 -5.17 -22.77
C LEU A 119 -16.93 -5.73 -23.18
N ASP A 120 -16.95 -7.02 -23.46
CA ASP A 120 -18.20 -7.75 -23.68
C ASP A 120 -18.85 -8.15 -22.35
N ILE A 121 -19.74 -7.31 -21.86
CA ILE A 121 -20.41 -7.49 -20.57
C ILE A 121 -21.15 -8.84 -20.51
N SER A 122 -21.65 -9.34 -21.65
CA SER A 122 -22.37 -10.63 -21.70
C SER A 122 -21.47 -11.85 -21.42
N SER A 123 -20.15 -11.67 -21.56
CA SER A 123 -19.15 -12.70 -21.29
C SER A 123 -18.65 -12.70 -19.86
N MET A 124 -19.17 -11.80 -18.99
CA MET A 124 -18.71 -11.69 -17.61
C MET A 124 -19.07 -12.94 -16.81
N GLU A 125 -18.06 -13.52 -16.17
CA GLU A 125 -18.20 -14.66 -15.27
C GLU A 125 -17.52 -14.40 -13.93
N MET A 126 -18.21 -14.68 -12.84
CA MET A 126 -17.64 -14.61 -11.50
C MET A 126 -16.77 -15.83 -11.23
N ILE A 127 -15.54 -15.61 -10.72
CA ILE A 127 -14.59 -16.66 -10.37
C ILE A 127 -14.67 -16.97 -8.88
N SER A 128 -14.60 -15.95 -8.03
CA SER A 128 -14.66 -16.10 -6.58
C SER A 128 -14.96 -14.77 -5.87
N SER A 129 -15.35 -14.86 -4.63
CA SER A 129 -15.51 -13.74 -3.72
C SER A 129 -15.18 -14.16 -2.29
N SER A 130 -14.84 -13.21 -1.44
CA SER A 130 -14.62 -13.45 -0.02
C SER A 130 -15.89 -13.72 0.77
N HIS A 131 -17.01 -13.12 0.34
CA HIS A 131 -18.30 -13.18 1.03
C HIS A 131 -19.43 -13.33 0.01
N SER A 132 -20.61 -13.70 0.50
CA SER A 132 -21.83 -13.76 -0.32
C SER A 132 -22.28 -12.36 -0.73
N TYR A 133 -22.74 -12.22 -1.97
CA TYR A 133 -23.14 -10.95 -2.56
C TYR A 133 -24.33 -11.11 -3.48
N ASP A 134 -25.03 -10.02 -3.73
CA ASP A 134 -25.94 -9.85 -4.85
C ASP A 134 -25.25 -9.01 -5.93
N LEU A 135 -25.30 -9.46 -7.19
CA LEU A 135 -24.72 -8.75 -8.33
C LEU A 135 -25.81 -8.31 -9.29
N TRP A 136 -25.74 -7.05 -9.71
CA TRP A 136 -26.47 -6.54 -10.88
C TRP A 136 -25.61 -5.60 -11.70
N ILE A 137 -25.87 -5.55 -13.00
CA ILE A 137 -25.17 -4.69 -13.94
C ILE A 137 -26.21 -3.79 -14.61
N GLU A 138 -25.99 -2.49 -14.55
CA GLU A 138 -26.87 -1.49 -15.11
C GLU A 138 -26.04 -0.41 -15.82
N ASN A 139 -26.34 -0.16 -17.08
CA ASN A 139 -25.66 0.86 -17.90
C ASN A 139 -24.12 0.74 -17.90
N GLY A 140 -23.58 -0.48 -17.93
CA GLY A 140 -22.14 -0.71 -17.91
C GLY A 140 -21.49 -0.59 -16.52
N VAL A 141 -22.30 -0.43 -15.47
CA VAL A 141 -21.83 -0.38 -14.08
C VAL A 141 -22.20 -1.65 -13.36
N ALA A 142 -21.22 -2.40 -12.93
CA ALA A 142 -21.38 -3.58 -12.08
C ALA A 142 -21.41 -3.18 -10.61
N LYS A 143 -22.36 -3.75 -9.87
CA LYS A 143 -22.56 -3.47 -8.44
C LYS A 143 -22.69 -4.79 -7.67
N TRP A 144 -21.74 -5.01 -6.75
CA TRP A 144 -21.76 -6.14 -5.81
C TRP A 144 -22.20 -5.63 -4.45
N ASN A 145 -23.32 -6.12 -3.96
CA ASN A 145 -23.87 -5.72 -2.67
C ASN A 145 -23.70 -6.87 -1.67
N PHE A 146 -22.88 -6.64 -0.67
CA PHE A 146 -22.62 -7.55 0.43
C PHE A 146 -23.52 -7.18 1.61
N ILE A 147 -24.67 -7.81 1.72
CA ILE A 147 -25.60 -7.59 2.82
C ILE A 147 -25.19 -8.48 3.99
N ASN A 148 -25.17 -7.92 5.21
CA ASN A 148 -24.76 -8.61 6.43
C ASN A 148 -23.36 -9.21 6.36
N ILE A 149 -22.42 -8.50 5.72
CA ILE A 149 -21.02 -8.95 5.59
C ILE A 149 -20.31 -9.03 6.94
N LEU A 150 -20.71 -8.20 7.92
CA LEU A 150 -20.13 -8.12 9.27
C LEU A 150 -18.62 -7.98 9.27
N LEU A 151 -18.09 -7.17 8.35
CA LEU A 151 -16.66 -6.98 8.16
C LEU A 151 -16.07 -6.16 9.32
N PRO A 152 -15.22 -6.75 10.18
CA PRO A 152 -14.62 -6.02 11.30
C PRO A 152 -13.73 -4.89 10.79
N ASP A 153 -13.47 -3.90 11.61
CA ASP A 153 -12.46 -2.89 11.31
C ASP A 153 -11.04 -3.45 11.48
N SER A 154 -10.10 -2.83 10.75
CA SER A 154 -8.70 -3.27 10.71
C SER A 154 -7.96 -3.15 12.04
N ASN A 155 -8.42 -2.30 12.97
CA ASN A 155 -7.84 -2.20 14.31
C ASN A 155 -8.31 -3.34 15.21
N THR A 156 -9.54 -3.82 15.00
CA THR A 156 -10.12 -4.93 15.77
C THR A 156 -9.62 -6.28 15.25
N ASN A 157 -9.64 -6.50 13.94
CA ASN A 157 -9.16 -7.74 13.33
C ASN A 157 -8.68 -7.47 11.89
N GLU A 158 -7.37 -7.26 11.74
CA GLU A 158 -6.75 -6.93 10.44
C GLU A 158 -7.04 -8.00 9.38
N LEU A 159 -6.88 -9.28 9.71
CA LEU A 159 -7.02 -10.38 8.76
C LEU A 159 -8.45 -10.52 8.22
N GLU A 160 -9.44 -10.34 9.06
CA GLU A 160 -10.85 -10.49 8.71
C GLU A 160 -11.45 -9.17 8.16
N SER A 161 -10.71 -8.05 8.21
CA SER A 161 -11.19 -6.76 7.72
C SER A 161 -11.21 -6.61 6.21
N HIS A 162 -10.71 -7.60 5.48
CA HIS A 162 -10.58 -7.60 4.02
C HIS A 162 -11.69 -8.36 3.31
N GLY A 163 -12.03 -7.85 2.12
CA GLY A 163 -12.90 -8.53 1.20
C GLY A 163 -12.42 -8.40 -0.25
N PHE A 164 -12.94 -9.27 -1.12
CA PHE A 164 -12.66 -9.19 -2.55
C PHE A 164 -13.77 -9.78 -3.40
N VAL A 165 -13.78 -9.36 -4.68
CA VAL A 165 -14.47 -10.03 -5.79
C VAL A 165 -13.46 -10.29 -6.90
N LYS A 166 -13.57 -11.46 -7.53
CA LYS A 166 -12.77 -11.85 -8.69
C LYS A 166 -13.70 -12.30 -9.82
N PHE A 167 -13.53 -11.71 -11.00
CA PHE A 167 -14.32 -12.04 -12.18
C PHE A 167 -13.44 -12.05 -13.43
N ARG A 168 -13.96 -12.64 -14.51
CA ARG A 168 -13.33 -12.58 -15.83
C ARG A 168 -14.34 -12.07 -16.85
N ILE A 169 -13.83 -11.42 -17.90
CA ILE A 169 -14.62 -10.83 -18.94
C ILE A 169 -13.81 -10.75 -20.24
N ASN A 170 -14.42 -10.94 -21.39
CA ASN A 170 -13.75 -10.81 -22.67
C ASN A 170 -13.67 -9.35 -23.13
N PRO A 171 -12.57 -8.93 -23.76
CA PRO A 171 -12.58 -7.72 -24.57
C PRO A 171 -13.48 -7.93 -25.81
N LEU A 172 -14.04 -6.85 -26.33
CA LEU A 172 -14.75 -6.87 -27.61
C LEU A 172 -13.79 -7.23 -28.74
N PRO A 173 -14.25 -7.98 -29.75
CA PRO A 173 -13.42 -8.35 -30.89
C PRO A 173 -13.06 -7.11 -31.73
N GLY A 174 -11.86 -7.14 -32.33
CA GLY A 174 -11.42 -6.11 -33.29
C GLY A 174 -10.79 -4.87 -32.66
N LEU A 175 -10.40 -4.91 -31.37
CA LEU A 175 -9.66 -3.82 -30.75
C LEU A 175 -8.33 -3.57 -31.46
N THR A 176 -7.97 -2.30 -31.59
CA THR A 176 -6.73 -1.81 -32.22
C THR A 176 -5.81 -1.19 -31.19
N VAL A 177 -4.54 -0.93 -31.53
CA VAL A 177 -3.53 -0.33 -30.63
C VAL A 177 -3.94 1.06 -30.10
N SER A 178 -4.90 1.71 -30.75
CA SER A 178 -5.40 3.04 -30.37
C SER A 178 -6.56 3.00 -29.35
N ASP A 179 -7.09 1.81 -29.04
CA ASP A 179 -8.20 1.61 -28.12
C ASP A 179 -7.66 1.38 -26.70
N SER A 180 -7.21 2.42 -26.04
CA SER A 180 -6.65 2.40 -24.68
C SER A 180 -7.40 3.31 -23.72
#